data_3e7ec6234725eb51b9cc21ec64c52bd8
#
_entry.id   3e7ec6234725eb51b9cc21ec64c52bd8
#
_cell.length_a   1.000
_cell.length_b   1.000
_cell.length_c   1.000
_cell.angle_alpha   90.00
_cell.angle_beta   90.00
_cell.angle_gamma   90.00
#
_symmetry.space_group_name_H-M   'P 1'
#
loop_
_entity.id
_entity.type
_entity.pdbx_description
1 polymer ?
#
loop_
_entity_poly.entity_id
_entity_poly.type
_entity_poly.pdbx_seq_one_letter_code
_entity_poly.pdbx_strand_id
1 'polypeptide(L)'
;MSLDTNDDVPACAPATPTIAAVPPTRRVHDRARHPRLARELATMRAMVAIHCRDKHARGTGLCDECAELMDYATRRLDRCVFGDDKPTCANCTVHCYNAEMRERVRVVMRYAGPRMMWRHPFLALAHVVDGRRPAPPLPKARKDKPPGGPEG
;
A
#
# COMPACT_ATOMS: atom_id res chain seq x y z
N MET A 1 -22.85 -17.66 28.26
CA MET A 1 -22.92 -16.47 27.40
C MET A 1 -21.94 -16.69 26.27
N SER A 2 -22.43 -17.25 25.19
CA SER A 2 -21.65 -17.59 24.00
C SER A 2 -21.62 -16.37 23.09
N LEU A 3 -20.41 -15.83 22.84
CA LEU A 3 -20.18 -14.79 21.85
C LEU A 3 -19.79 -15.47 20.54
N ASP A 4 -20.80 -15.92 19.81
CA ASP A 4 -20.66 -16.32 18.42
C ASP A 4 -20.57 -15.05 17.56
N THR A 5 -19.35 -14.53 17.40
CA THR A 5 -19.07 -13.57 16.32
C THR A 5 -18.82 -14.37 15.05
N ASN A 6 -19.88 -14.59 14.33
CA ASN A 6 -19.87 -15.13 12.98
C ASN A 6 -19.28 -14.05 12.05
N ASP A 7 -17.94 -14.00 11.95
CA ASP A 7 -17.24 -13.24 10.92
C ASP A 7 -17.41 -13.98 9.59
N ASP A 8 -18.53 -13.72 8.95
CA ASP A 8 -18.84 -14.17 7.59
C ASP A 8 -17.90 -13.42 6.63
N VAL A 9 -16.69 -13.97 6.44
CA VAL A 9 -15.76 -13.48 5.44
C VAL A 9 -16.14 -14.16 4.12
N PRO A 10 -16.64 -13.41 3.11
CA PRO A 10 -17.01 -14.01 1.84
C PRO A 10 -15.82 -14.72 1.21
N ALA A 11 -16.08 -15.94 0.75
CA ALA A 11 -15.11 -16.76 0.05
C ALA A 11 -14.58 -16.02 -1.19
N CYS A 12 -13.29 -16.18 -1.44
CA CYS A 12 -12.55 -15.62 -2.57
C CYS A 12 -13.25 -15.91 -3.90
N ALA A 13 -13.98 -14.95 -4.45
CA ALA A 13 -14.56 -15.03 -5.78
C ALA A 13 -13.58 -14.48 -6.82
N PRO A 14 -13.48 -15.06 -8.03
CA PRO A 14 -12.60 -14.55 -9.08
C PRO A 14 -13.16 -13.22 -9.61
N ALA A 15 -12.51 -12.10 -9.24
CA ALA A 15 -12.85 -10.81 -9.78
C ALA A 15 -12.07 -10.54 -11.07
N THR A 16 -12.79 -10.28 -12.14
CA THR A 16 -12.21 -9.82 -13.41
C THR A 16 -11.61 -8.41 -13.21
N PRO A 17 -10.31 -8.19 -13.47
CA PRO A 17 -9.69 -6.92 -13.17
C PRO A 17 -10.10 -5.85 -14.20
N THR A 18 -10.91 -4.89 -13.79
CA THR A 18 -11.06 -3.64 -14.54
C THR A 18 -9.91 -2.70 -14.17
N ILE A 19 -8.85 -2.73 -14.97
CA ILE A 19 -7.67 -1.88 -14.80
C ILE A 19 -8.05 -0.46 -15.20
N ALA A 20 -8.38 0.40 -14.25
CA ALA A 20 -8.43 1.83 -14.49
C ALA A 20 -7.00 2.31 -14.84
N ALA A 21 -6.80 2.74 -16.09
CA ALA A 21 -5.52 3.20 -16.59
C ALA A 21 -5.00 4.39 -15.79
N VAL A 22 -3.85 4.22 -15.15
CA VAL A 22 -3.10 5.32 -14.52
C VAL A 22 -2.38 6.07 -15.63
N PRO A 23 -2.47 7.41 -15.71
CA PRO A 23 -1.79 8.18 -16.75
C PRO A 23 -0.27 7.93 -16.70
N PRO A 24 0.39 7.78 -17.89
CA PRO A 24 1.74 7.25 -18.04
C PRO A 24 2.89 8.19 -17.64
N THR A 25 2.63 9.40 -17.15
CA THR A 25 3.64 10.46 -17.04
C THR A 25 4.30 10.63 -15.67
N ARG A 26 3.96 9.78 -14.68
CA ARG A 26 4.54 9.93 -13.34
C ARG A 26 5.80 9.08 -13.20
N ARG A 27 6.90 9.70 -12.75
CA ARG A 27 8.17 9.00 -12.50
C ARG A 27 7.94 7.83 -11.55
N VAL A 28 8.51 6.67 -11.91
CA VAL A 28 8.58 5.50 -11.05
C VAL A 28 9.81 5.66 -10.14
N HIS A 29 9.62 5.56 -8.83
CA HIS A 29 10.73 5.65 -7.89
C HIS A 29 11.58 4.38 -7.93
N ASP A 30 12.90 4.58 -7.98
CA ASP A 30 13.86 3.50 -7.73
C ASP A 30 13.90 3.26 -6.20
N ARG A 31 13.35 2.15 -5.77
CA ARG A 31 13.28 1.80 -4.33
C ARG A 31 14.63 1.61 -3.69
N ALA A 32 15.69 1.33 -4.47
CA ALA A 32 17.04 1.26 -3.95
C ALA A 32 17.54 2.62 -3.44
N ARG A 33 17.03 3.70 -4.03
CA ARG A 33 17.33 5.08 -3.64
C ARG A 33 16.34 5.68 -2.63
N HIS A 34 15.26 4.94 -2.30
CA HIS A 34 14.19 5.39 -1.43
C HIS A 34 13.94 4.37 -0.31
N PRO A 35 14.78 4.35 0.74
CA PRO A 35 14.70 3.36 1.81
C PRO A 35 13.35 3.39 2.56
N ARG A 36 12.71 4.55 2.61
CA ARG A 36 11.38 4.69 3.18
C ARG A 36 10.34 3.92 2.38
N LEU A 37 10.33 4.06 1.05
CA LEU A 37 9.42 3.33 0.17
C LEU A 37 9.67 1.82 0.22
N ALA A 38 10.94 1.40 0.30
CA ALA A 38 11.31 -0.01 0.46
C ALA A 38 10.75 -0.59 1.76
N ARG A 39 10.86 0.12 2.88
CA ARG A 39 10.31 -0.30 4.17
C ARG A 39 8.79 -0.35 4.17
N GLU A 40 8.13 0.63 3.58
CA GLU A 40 6.65 0.62 3.42
C GLU A 40 6.18 -0.59 2.62
N LEU A 41 6.89 -0.93 1.55
CA LEU A 41 6.58 -2.13 0.76
C LEU A 41 6.77 -3.42 1.56
N ALA A 42 7.86 -3.51 2.34
CA ALA A 42 8.11 -4.66 3.21
C ALA A 42 7.02 -4.81 4.27
N THR A 43 6.58 -3.70 4.87
CA THR A 43 5.48 -3.67 5.83
C THR A 43 4.16 -4.13 5.20
N MET A 44 3.84 -3.62 4.01
CA MET A 44 2.63 -4.03 3.29
C MET A 44 2.65 -5.52 2.93
N ARG A 45 3.78 -6.03 2.43
CA ARG A 45 3.96 -7.46 2.13
C ARG A 45 3.75 -8.33 3.35
N ALA A 46 4.33 -7.96 4.50
CA ALA A 46 4.17 -8.70 5.74
C ALA A 46 2.70 -8.73 6.19
N MET A 47 1.99 -7.59 6.13
CA MET A 47 0.57 -7.51 6.49
C MET A 47 -0.31 -8.37 5.57
N VAL A 48 -0.12 -8.25 4.26
CA VAL A 48 -0.90 -9.03 3.28
C VAL A 48 -0.61 -10.53 3.45
N ALA A 49 0.64 -10.92 3.69
CA ALA A 49 1.00 -12.32 3.93
C ALA A 49 0.37 -12.89 5.21
N ILE A 50 0.33 -12.11 6.30
CA ILE A 50 -0.34 -12.49 7.54
C ILE A 50 -1.84 -12.70 7.27
N HIS A 51 -2.48 -11.73 6.64
CA HIS A 51 -3.91 -11.80 6.34
C HIS A 51 -4.23 -12.97 5.42
N CYS A 52 -3.50 -13.13 4.33
CA CYS A 52 -3.71 -14.20 3.36
C CYS A 52 -3.58 -15.59 4.00
N ARG A 53 -2.52 -15.82 4.76
CA ARG A 53 -2.31 -17.10 5.44
C ARG A 53 -3.42 -17.41 6.45
N ASP A 54 -3.83 -16.42 7.23
CA ASP A 54 -4.74 -16.64 8.35
C ASP A 54 -6.23 -16.69 7.90
N LYS A 55 -6.58 -16.04 6.78
CA LYS A 55 -7.98 -15.93 6.31
C LYS A 55 -8.27 -16.70 5.03
N HIS A 56 -7.30 -16.85 4.14
CA HIS A 56 -7.49 -17.52 2.86
C HIS A 56 -6.83 -18.91 2.80
N ALA A 57 -5.91 -19.21 3.73
CA ALA A 57 -5.28 -20.49 4.08
C ALA A 57 -5.21 -21.55 2.95
N ARG A 58 -4.59 -21.24 1.81
CA ARG A 58 -4.44 -22.19 0.72
C ARG A 58 -3.05 -22.15 0.11
N GLY A 59 -2.14 -22.96 0.66
CA GLY A 59 -0.84 -23.20 0.05
C GLY A 59 0.27 -22.23 0.44
N THR A 60 1.39 -22.34 -0.27
CA THR A 60 2.56 -21.47 -0.10
C THR A 60 2.41 -20.26 -1.01
N GLY A 61 2.33 -19.06 -0.45
CA GLY A 61 2.24 -17.81 -1.20
C GLY A 61 0.94 -17.03 -0.96
N LEU A 62 0.71 -16.05 -1.81
CA LEU A 62 -0.51 -15.24 -1.78
C LEU A 62 -1.56 -15.86 -2.71
N CYS A 63 -2.82 -15.85 -2.30
CA CYS A 63 -3.93 -16.12 -3.21
C CYS A 63 -4.06 -14.99 -4.24
N ASP A 64 -4.81 -15.22 -5.32
CA ASP A 64 -4.93 -14.30 -6.45
C ASP A 64 -5.41 -12.91 -6.02
N GLU A 65 -6.40 -12.82 -5.13
CA GLU A 65 -6.88 -11.53 -4.62
C GLU A 65 -5.84 -10.79 -3.79
N CYS A 66 -5.08 -11.49 -2.96
CA CYS A 66 -4.02 -10.87 -2.18
C CYS A 66 -2.83 -10.49 -3.05
N ALA A 67 -2.53 -11.25 -4.09
CA ALA A 67 -1.52 -10.91 -5.08
C ALA A 67 -1.92 -9.67 -5.87
N GLU A 68 -3.17 -9.59 -6.34
CA GLU A 68 -3.71 -8.40 -7.02
C GLU A 68 -3.62 -7.14 -6.15
N LEU A 69 -4.06 -7.24 -4.88
CA LEU A 69 -3.95 -6.14 -3.93
C LEU A 69 -2.50 -5.71 -3.73
N MET A 70 -1.57 -6.67 -3.64
CA MET A 70 -0.15 -6.40 -3.45
C MET A 70 0.47 -5.72 -4.67
N ASP A 71 0.13 -6.16 -5.87
CA ASP A 71 0.57 -5.55 -7.12
C ASP A 71 0.02 -4.13 -7.28
N TYR A 72 -1.27 -3.94 -6.97
CA TYR A 72 -1.88 -2.63 -6.98
C TYR A 72 -1.17 -1.67 -6.01
N ALA A 73 -0.97 -2.10 -4.76
CA ALA A 73 -0.28 -1.33 -3.74
C ALA A 73 1.16 -0.96 -4.16
N THR A 74 1.88 -1.93 -4.75
CA THR A 74 3.23 -1.73 -5.26
C THR A 74 3.28 -0.65 -6.33
N ARG A 75 2.40 -0.72 -7.34
CA ARG A 75 2.32 0.29 -8.40
C ARG A 75 1.99 1.69 -7.87
N ARG A 76 1.14 1.79 -6.83
CA ARG A 76 0.83 3.08 -6.20
C ARG A 76 2.00 3.63 -5.40
N LEU A 77 2.71 2.75 -4.71
CA LEU A 77 3.88 3.12 -3.93
C LEU A 77 5.03 3.61 -4.83
N ASP A 78 5.29 2.91 -5.93
CA ASP A 78 6.33 3.30 -6.90
C ASP A 78 6.09 4.66 -7.54
N ARG A 79 4.83 5.11 -7.56
CA ARG A 79 4.42 6.42 -8.10
C ARG A 79 4.00 7.40 -7.03
N CYS A 80 4.43 7.20 -5.78
CA CYS A 80 4.07 8.07 -4.68
C CYS A 80 4.61 9.50 -4.88
N VAL A 81 3.75 10.52 -4.71
CA VAL A 81 4.14 11.93 -4.87
C VAL A 81 5.15 12.40 -3.85
N PHE A 82 5.15 11.75 -2.68
CA PHE A 82 5.94 12.18 -1.53
C PHE A 82 7.35 11.53 -1.49
N GLY A 83 7.59 10.45 -2.26
CA GLY A 83 8.87 9.75 -2.19
C GLY A 83 9.21 9.33 -0.75
N ASP A 84 10.40 9.69 -0.27
CA ASP A 84 10.85 9.39 1.10
C ASP A 84 10.12 10.19 2.19
N ASP A 85 9.47 11.29 1.84
CA ASP A 85 8.64 12.08 2.77
C ASP A 85 7.23 11.51 2.92
N LYS A 86 6.98 10.32 2.37
CA LYS A 86 5.67 9.67 2.38
C LYS A 86 5.11 9.55 3.81
N PRO A 87 3.92 10.12 4.08
CA PRO A 87 3.19 9.84 5.31
C PRO A 87 2.66 8.39 5.29
N THR A 88 2.22 7.87 6.43
CA THR A 88 1.48 6.61 6.44
C THR A 88 0.20 6.73 5.63
N CYS A 89 -0.31 5.61 5.10
CA CYS A 89 -1.55 5.63 4.30
C CYS A 89 -2.75 6.22 5.06
N ALA A 90 -2.78 6.05 6.39
CA ALA A 90 -3.82 6.64 7.24
C ALA A 90 -3.79 8.17 7.26
N ASN A 91 -2.59 8.77 7.20
CA ASN A 91 -2.37 10.22 7.25
C ASN A 91 -2.16 10.84 5.86
N CYS A 92 -2.25 10.04 4.79
CA CYS A 92 -2.02 10.53 3.44
C CYS A 92 -3.21 11.34 2.92
N THR A 93 -2.96 12.56 2.51
CA THR A 93 -3.99 13.48 1.98
C THR A 93 -4.35 13.21 0.52
N VAL A 94 -3.51 12.48 -0.22
CA VAL A 94 -3.68 12.27 -1.68
C VAL A 94 -4.68 11.18 -2.01
N HIS A 95 -4.93 10.23 -1.10
CA HIS A 95 -5.86 9.11 -1.31
C HIS A 95 -5.67 8.42 -2.68
N CYS A 96 -4.46 7.92 -2.95
CA CYS A 96 -4.08 7.36 -4.25
C CYS A 96 -4.75 6.02 -4.61
N TYR A 97 -5.47 5.36 -3.67
CA TYR A 97 -6.22 4.15 -3.91
C TYR A 97 -7.64 4.48 -4.34
N ASN A 98 -8.21 3.67 -5.24
CA ASN A 98 -9.65 3.69 -5.50
C ASN A 98 -10.43 3.21 -4.25
N ALA A 99 -11.74 3.39 -4.24
CA ALA A 99 -12.59 3.10 -3.08
C ALA A 99 -12.52 1.62 -2.69
N GLU A 100 -12.59 0.71 -3.66
CA GLU A 100 -12.54 -0.74 -3.46
C GLU A 100 -11.20 -1.17 -2.85
N MET A 101 -10.08 -0.84 -3.51
CA MET A 101 -8.76 -1.22 -3.04
C MET A 101 -8.40 -0.57 -1.70
N ARG A 102 -8.95 0.61 -1.42
CA ARG A 102 -8.83 1.26 -0.11
C ARG A 102 -9.50 0.44 0.98
N GLU A 103 -10.70 -0.07 0.72
CA GLU A 103 -11.39 -0.89 1.72
C GLU A 103 -10.71 -2.23 1.91
N ARG A 104 -10.31 -2.90 0.84
CA ARG A 104 -9.53 -4.15 0.90
C ARG A 104 -8.26 -3.99 1.74
N VAL A 105 -7.47 -2.95 1.47
CA VAL A 105 -6.24 -2.70 2.24
C VAL A 105 -6.54 -2.34 3.70
N ARG A 106 -7.65 -1.65 3.98
CA ARG A 106 -8.07 -1.31 5.34
C ARG A 106 -8.43 -2.56 6.15
N VAL A 107 -9.13 -3.52 5.55
CA VAL A 107 -9.43 -4.83 6.16
C VAL A 107 -8.13 -5.55 6.51
N VAL A 108 -7.19 -5.63 5.56
CA VAL A 108 -5.87 -6.23 5.79
C VAL A 108 -5.14 -5.54 6.96
N MET A 109 -5.08 -4.21 6.96
CA MET A 109 -4.37 -3.46 8.00
C MET A 109 -5.01 -3.64 9.37
N ARG A 110 -6.33 -3.62 9.46
CA ARG A 110 -7.07 -3.82 10.72
C ARG A 110 -6.81 -5.20 11.30
N TYR A 111 -6.77 -6.22 10.46
CA TYR A 111 -6.51 -7.60 10.88
C TYR A 111 -5.02 -7.85 11.20
N ALA A 112 -4.14 -7.47 10.30
CA ALA A 112 -2.72 -7.78 10.39
C ALA A 112 -1.94 -6.83 11.33
N GLY A 113 -2.40 -5.59 11.50
CA GLY A 113 -1.70 -4.57 12.29
C GLY A 113 -1.33 -5.04 13.70
N PRO A 114 -2.26 -5.48 14.53
CA PRO A 114 -1.95 -6.00 15.87
C PRO A 114 -1.01 -7.22 15.84
N ARG A 115 -1.14 -8.07 14.81
CA ARG A 115 -0.35 -9.30 14.63
C ARG A 115 1.08 -9.02 14.19
N MET A 116 1.31 -7.90 13.52
CA MET A 116 2.65 -7.42 13.15
C MET A 116 3.55 -7.22 14.36
N MET A 117 3.00 -6.77 15.50
CA MET A 117 3.76 -6.52 16.73
C MET A 117 4.50 -7.79 17.18
N TRP A 118 3.88 -8.95 17.03
CA TRP A 118 4.45 -10.24 17.46
C TRP A 118 5.31 -10.92 16.36
N ARG A 119 4.95 -10.73 15.10
CA ARG A 119 5.61 -11.42 13.98
C ARG A 119 6.74 -10.62 13.33
N HIS A 120 6.60 -9.29 13.33
CA HIS A 120 7.55 -8.36 12.72
C HIS A 120 7.70 -7.10 13.59
N PRO A 121 8.22 -7.20 14.84
CA PRO A 121 8.22 -6.11 15.80
C PRO A 121 8.95 -4.86 15.29
N PHE A 122 10.06 -5.03 14.57
CA PHE A 122 10.82 -3.90 14.03
C PHE A 122 10.05 -3.13 12.95
N LEU A 123 9.37 -3.83 12.04
CA LEU A 123 8.52 -3.18 11.04
C LEU A 123 7.31 -2.52 11.68
N ALA A 124 6.69 -3.16 12.67
CA ALA A 124 5.56 -2.61 13.41
C ALA A 124 5.95 -1.33 14.14
N LEU A 125 7.07 -1.34 14.86
CA LEU A 125 7.58 -0.17 15.57
C LEU A 125 7.91 0.98 14.60
N ALA A 126 8.63 0.69 13.52
CA ALA A 126 8.93 1.68 12.49
C ALA A 126 7.66 2.29 11.91
N HIS A 127 6.63 1.47 11.61
CA HIS A 127 5.35 1.93 11.08
C HIS A 127 4.60 2.83 12.08
N VAL A 128 4.61 2.50 13.38
CA VAL A 128 4.01 3.33 14.43
C VAL A 128 4.73 4.67 14.56
N VAL A 129 6.07 4.67 14.56
CA VAL A 129 6.88 5.91 14.60
C VAL A 129 6.60 6.77 13.38
N ASP A 130 6.55 6.16 12.21
CA ASP A 130 6.23 6.84 10.96
C ASP A 130 4.79 7.39 10.94
N GLY A 131 3.85 6.71 11.58
CA GLY A 131 2.45 7.16 11.72
C GLY A 131 2.28 8.40 12.61
N ARG A 132 3.26 8.73 13.45
CA ARG A 132 3.25 9.94 14.28
C ARG A 132 3.76 11.18 13.56
N ARG A 133 4.34 11.01 12.38
CA ARG A 133 4.82 12.16 11.58
C ARG A 133 3.65 12.87 10.95
N PRO A 134 3.60 14.22 11.01
CA PRO A 134 2.59 14.98 10.29
C PRO A 134 2.71 14.75 8.79
N ALA A 135 1.58 14.79 8.08
CA ALA A 135 1.60 14.72 6.62
C ALA A 135 2.33 15.94 6.05
N PRO A 136 3.34 15.76 5.21
CA PRO A 136 4.01 16.88 4.56
C PRO A 136 3.04 17.60 3.62
N PRO A 137 3.26 18.90 3.34
CA PRO A 137 2.51 19.60 2.32
C PRO A 137 2.70 18.91 0.96
N LEU A 138 1.66 18.97 0.12
CA LEU A 138 1.76 18.44 -1.24
C LEU A 138 2.96 19.03 -1.97
N PRO A 139 3.80 18.21 -2.60
CA PRO A 139 4.88 18.72 -3.43
C PRO A 139 4.29 19.67 -4.49
N LYS A 140 4.79 20.88 -4.57
CA LYS A 140 4.37 21.83 -5.61
C LYS A 140 4.56 21.15 -6.97
N ALA A 141 3.52 21.19 -7.81
CA ALA A 141 3.64 20.71 -9.19
C ALA A 141 4.87 21.41 -9.81
N ARG A 142 5.86 20.60 -10.22
CA ARG A 142 6.96 21.14 -11.01
C ARG A 142 6.32 21.73 -12.27
N LYS A 143 6.39 23.03 -12.44
CA LYS A 143 6.14 23.66 -13.73
C LYS A 143 7.13 23.01 -14.69
N ASP A 144 6.64 22.16 -15.58
CA ASP A 144 7.45 21.56 -16.63
C ASP A 144 8.07 22.72 -17.40
N LYS A 145 9.41 22.85 -17.29
CA LYS A 145 10.16 23.76 -18.14
C LYS A 145 9.90 23.27 -19.56
N PRO A 146 9.33 24.10 -20.46
CA PRO A 146 9.14 23.66 -21.82
C PRO A 146 10.47 23.19 -22.41
N PRO A 147 10.50 22.17 -23.26
CA PRO A 147 11.72 21.73 -23.91
C PRO A 147 12.31 22.95 -24.64
N GLY A 148 13.57 23.26 -24.33
CA GLY A 148 14.28 24.36 -24.94
C GLY A 148 14.16 24.27 -26.47
N GLY A 149 13.62 25.29 -27.09
CA GLY A 149 13.60 25.40 -28.54
C GLY A 149 15.04 25.37 -29.09
N PRO A 150 15.24 24.93 -30.34
CA PRO A 150 16.55 24.90 -30.96
C PRO A 150 17.10 26.33 -31.01
N GLU A 151 18.25 26.53 -30.40
CA GLU A 151 19.03 27.73 -30.63
C GLU A 151 19.53 27.69 -32.08
N GLY A 152 19.05 28.63 -32.89
CA GLY A 152 19.53 28.87 -34.24
C GLY A 152 20.87 29.59 -34.28
#